data_06c0a4a4f4cabf9f2921a466155d1db1
#
_entry.id   06c0a4a4f4cabf9f2921a466155d1db1
#
_cell.length_a   1.000
_cell.length_b   1.000
_cell.length_c   1.000
_cell.angle_alpha   90.00
_cell.angle_beta   90.00
_cell.angle_gamma   90.00
#
_symmetry.space_group_name_H-M   'P 1'
#
loop_
_entity.id
_entity.type
_entity.pdbx_description
1 polymer ?
#
loop_
_entity_poly.entity_id
_entity_poly.type
_entity_poly.pdbx_seq_one_letter_code
_entity_poly.pdbx_strand_id
1 'polypeptide(L)'
;MKKNDFLKPKLVDISTISSTHAKISIEPLERGFGHTLGNALRRVLLSSLPGSAVTEVTIENILHEYSTIEGVQEDVLEILLNIKKLALVLPSKDTLDITLRKKGVGPVLASDISDNPDLEIKNPNFCLANITNDKTELVINMTVTKGRGYQQAQKRKFNELDDLGIGKMQLDA
;
A
#
# COMPACT_ATOMS: atom_id res chain seq x y z
N MET A 1 15.62 46.49 -25.12
CA MET A 1 15.76 45.46 -24.05
C MET A 1 15.19 44.14 -24.56
N LYS A 2 16.02 43.11 -24.82
CA LYS A 2 15.53 41.79 -25.16
C LYS A 2 14.86 41.23 -23.89
N LYS A 3 13.56 40.96 -23.95
CA LYS A 3 12.87 40.19 -22.90
C LYS A 3 13.56 38.83 -22.79
N ASN A 4 14.20 38.58 -21.67
CA ASN A 4 14.66 37.22 -21.30
C ASN A 4 13.41 36.39 -20.96
N ASP A 5 12.69 35.96 -21.99
CA ASP A 5 11.62 34.99 -21.78
C ASP A 5 12.24 33.62 -21.57
N PHE A 6 11.86 32.93 -20.49
CA PHE A 6 12.27 31.56 -20.23
C PHE A 6 11.89 30.66 -21.39
N LEU A 7 12.76 29.73 -21.75
CA LEU A 7 12.48 28.70 -22.72
C LEU A 7 11.31 27.81 -22.19
N LYS A 8 10.18 27.94 -22.85
CA LYS A 8 9.04 27.07 -22.55
C LYS A 8 9.17 25.77 -23.30
N PRO A 9 9.00 24.59 -22.62
CA PRO A 9 8.99 23.33 -23.32
C PRO A 9 7.86 23.29 -24.36
N LYS A 10 8.18 22.81 -25.55
CA LYS A 10 7.26 22.74 -26.69
C LYS A 10 6.91 21.29 -27.02
N LEU A 11 7.80 20.36 -26.70
CA LEU A 11 7.64 18.94 -26.92
C LEU A 11 7.50 18.23 -25.59
N VAL A 12 6.42 17.47 -25.46
CA VAL A 12 6.23 16.48 -24.38
C VAL A 12 5.94 15.17 -25.06
N ASP A 13 6.90 14.26 -25.03
CA ASP A 13 6.76 12.90 -25.57
C ASP A 13 6.60 11.90 -24.43
N ILE A 14 5.61 11.02 -24.56
CA ILE A 14 5.29 10.00 -23.55
C ILE A 14 5.39 8.63 -24.22
N SER A 15 6.40 7.86 -23.82
CA SER A 15 6.58 6.47 -24.24
C SER A 15 6.17 5.53 -23.10
N THR A 16 5.03 4.88 -23.23
CA THR A 16 4.54 3.90 -22.25
C THR A 16 5.24 2.57 -22.47
N ILE A 17 6.01 2.11 -21.47
CA ILE A 17 6.76 0.85 -21.52
C ILE A 17 5.91 -0.30 -20.95
N SER A 18 5.17 -0.02 -19.85
CA SER A 18 4.22 -0.96 -19.23
C SER A 18 3.08 -0.19 -18.55
N SER A 19 2.12 -0.90 -17.98
CA SER A 19 1.02 -0.28 -17.20
C SER A 19 1.50 0.53 -15.99
N THR A 20 2.72 0.27 -15.52
CA THR A 20 3.32 0.92 -14.33
C THR A 20 4.60 1.69 -14.64
N HIS A 21 5.03 1.73 -15.92
CA HIS A 21 6.28 2.35 -16.30
C HIS A 21 6.13 3.17 -17.60
N ALA A 22 6.38 4.45 -17.52
CA ALA A 22 6.42 5.35 -18.67
C ALA A 22 7.68 6.21 -18.63
N LYS A 23 8.20 6.53 -19.83
CA LYS A 23 9.29 7.47 -20.04
C LYS A 23 8.72 8.75 -20.63
N ILE A 24 9.01 9.87 -20.00
CA ILE A 24 8.53 11.20 -20.42
C ILE A 24 9.75 12.04 -20.82
N SER A 25 9.74 12.58 -22.03
CA SER A 25 10.76 13.53 -22.52
C SER A 25 10.14 14.90 -22.67
N ILE A 26 10.76 15.90 -22.07
CA ILE A 26 10.30 17.29 -22.06
C ILE A 26 11.44 18.17 -22.59
N GLU A 27 11.19 18.87 -23.71
CA GLU A 27 12.20 19.70 -24.36
C GLU A 27 11.57 20.86 -25.17
N PRO A 28 12.31 21.98 -25.41
CA PRO A 28 13.62 22.30 -24.83
C PRO A 28 13.50 22.79 -23.39
N LEU A 29 14.55 22.57 -22.59
CA LEU A 29 14.69 23.13 -21.24
C LEU A 29 15.98 23.91 -21.13
N GLU A 30 15.99 24.97 -20.34
CA GLU A 30 17.23 25.71 -20.01
C GLU A 30 18.20 24.84 -19.22
N ARG A 31 19.50 25.16 -19.32
CA ARG A 31 20.56 24.43 -18.63
C ARG A 31 20.30 24.40 -17.11
N GLY A 32 20.27 23.23 -16.53
CA GLY A 32 20.03 23.00 -15.10
C GLY A 32 18.54 22.88 -14.73
N PHE A 33 17.60 23.35 -15.57
CA PHE A 33 16.17 23.33 -15.27
C PHE A 33 15.59 21.91 -15.20
N GLY A 34 16.17 20.98 -15.96
CA GLY A 34 15.77 19.58 -15.92
C GLY A 34 15.95 18.93 -14.53
N HIS A 35 17.07 19.24 -13.85
CA HIS A 35 17.31 18.75 -12.48
C HIS A 35 16.30 19.34 -11.47
N THR A 36 16.02 20.63 -11.58
CA THR A 36 15.06 21.33 -10.71
C THR A 36 13.66 20.77 -10.91
N LEU A 37 13.21 20.64 -12.15
CA LEU A 37 11.89 20.11 -12.50
C LEU A 37 11.75 18.64 -12.09
N GLY A 38 12.75 17.82 -12.41
CA GLY A 38 12.77 16.40 -12.06
C GLY A 38 12.69 16.16 -10.55
N ASN A 39 13.46 16.93 -9.76
CA ASN A 39 13.42 16.82 -8.30
C ASN A 39 12.09 17.32 -7.72
N ALA A 40 11.55 18.42 -8.24
CA ALA A 40 10.24 18.92 -7.81
C ALA A 40 9.13 17.92 -8.12
N LEU A 41 9.08 17.36 -9.33
CA LEU A 41 8.10 16.34 -9.72
C LEU A 41 8.23 15.09 -8.86
N ARG A 42 9.45 14.59 -8.64
CA ARG A 42 9.69 13.45 -7.75
C ARG A 42 9.12 13.68 -6.36
N ARG A 43 9.37 14.83 -5.76
CA ARG A 43 8.87 15.17 -4.41
C ARG A 43 7.35 15.24 -4.37
N VAL A 44 6.73 15.90 -5.37
CA VAL A 44 5.26 15.99 -5.46
C VAL A 44 4.63 14.62 -5.64
N LEU A 45 5.17 13.78 -6.53
CA LEU A 45 4.66 12.42 -6.77
C LEU A 45 4.75 11.55 -5.51
N LEU A 46 5.83 11.64 -4.76
CA LEU A 46 6.00 10.85 -3.53
C LEU A 46 5.15 11.34 -2.35
N SER A 47 4.82 12.64 -2.28
CA SER A 47 4.16 13.23 -1.12
C SER A 47 2.68 13.51 -1.29
N SER A 48 2.19 13.60 -2.54
CA SER A 48 0.88 14.21 -2.80
C SER A 48 -0.10 13.32 -3.56
N LEU A 49 0.36 12.19 -4.13
CA LEU A 49 -0.56 11.25 -4.77
C LEU A 49 -1.43 10.55 -3.73
N PRO A 50 -2.76 10.53 -3.91
CA PRO A 50 -3.64 9.76 -3.06
C PRO A 50 -3.46 8.27 -3.34
N GLY A 51 -3.54 7.46 -2.30
CA GLY A 51 -3.50 6.00 -2.37
C GLY A 51 -4.29 5.39 -1.24
N SER A 52 -4.47 4.07 -1.27
CA SER A 52 -5.10 3.32 -0.19
C SER A 52 -4.14 2.24 0.28
N ALA A 53 -4.02 2.07 1.60
CA ALA A 53 -3.15 1.06 2.19
C ALA A 53 -3.79 0.49 3.46
N VAL A 54 -3.35 -0.70 3.84
CA VAL A 54 -3.72 -1.30 5.12
C VAL A 54 -2.98 -0.56 6.23
N THR A 55 -3.72 -0.01 7.19
CA THR A 55 -3.19 0.77 8.30
C THR A 55 -3.21 0.01 9.62
N GLU A 56 -4.18 -0.88 9.79
CA GLU A 56 -4.33 -1.71 10.99
C GLU A 56 -4.60 -3.15 10.59
N VAL A 57 -4.04 -4.08 11.37
CA VAL A 57 -4.21 -5.51 11.20
C VAL A 57 -4.46 -6.16 12.55
N THR A 58 -5.44 -7.05 12.59
CA THR A 58 -5.69 -7.94 13.74
C THR A 58 -5.76 -9.36 13.21
N ILE A 59 -4.93 -10.25 13.75
CA ILE A 59 -4.95 -11.68 13.43
C ILE A 59 -5.58 -12.40 14.63
N GLU A 60 -6.52 -13.28 14.37
CA GLU A 60 -7.22 -14.01 15.42
C GLU A 60 -6.23 -14.83 16.26
N ASN A 61 -6.37 -14.77 17.59
CA ASN A 61 -5.49 -15.40 18.60
C ASN A 61 -4.04 -14.93 18.62
N ILE A 62 -3.70 -13.81 17.96
CA ILE A 62 -2.36 -13.22 17.95
C ILE A 62 -2.39 -11.87 18.66
N LEU A 63 -1.45 -11.68 19.59
CA LEU A 63 -1.39 -10.48 20.43
C LEU A 63 -0.31 -9.47 20.00
N HIS A 64 0.72 -9.93 19.28
CA HIS A 64 1.84 -9.10 18.85
C HIS A 64 2.53 -9.65 17.60
N GLU A 65 3.26 -8.79 16.90
CA GLU A 65 3.92 -9.06 15.62
C GLU A 65 5.06 -10.08 15.66
N TYR A 66 5.61 -10.36 16.84
CA TYR A 66 6.74 -11.31 17.00
C TYR A 66 6.27 -12.73 17.34
N SER A 67 5.04 -13.06 16.97
CA SER A 67 4.45 -14.38 17.18
C SER A 67 4.57 -15.26 15.94
N THR A 68 4.40 -16.56 16.14
CA THR A 68 4.22 -17.54 15.05
C THR A 68 2.80 -18.10 15.11
N ILE A 69 2.27 -18.54 13.97
CA ILE A 69 0.95 -19.15 13.87
C ILE A 69 1.12 -20.64 13.59
N GLU A 70 0.56 -21.48 14.44
CA GLU A 70 0.66 -22.93 14.25
C GLU A 70 -0.02 -23.37 12.94
N GLY A 71 0.75 -24.05 12.08
CA GLY A 71 0.26 -24.50 10.78
C GLY A 71 0.31 -23.44 9.68
N VAL A 72 0.99 -22.33 9.88
CA VAL A 72 1.35 -21.34 8.85
C VAL A 72 2.87 -21.32 8.72
N GLN A 73 3.37 -21.22 7.49
CA GLN A 73 4.80 -21.26 7.21
C GLN A 73 5.50 -19.98 7.63
N GLU A 74 4.88 -18.83 7.35
CA GLU A 74 5.40 -17.49 7.62
C GLU A 74 5.13 -17.09 9.07
N ASP A 75 6.02 -16.32 9.67
CA ASP A 75 5.77 -15.64 10.93
C ASP A 75 4.82 -14.44 10.75
N VAL A 76 4.30 -13.92 11.85
CA VAL A 76 3.37 -12.78 11.82
C VAL A 76 4.02 -11.55 11.19
N LEU A 77 5.30 -11.28 11.46
CA LEU A 77 6.01 -10.15 10.90
C LEU A 77 6.11 -10.24 9.38
N GLU A 78 6.39 -11.44 8.84
CA GLU A 78 6.46 -11.67 7.39
C GLU A 78 5.08 -11.49 6.75
N ILE A 79 4.02 -12.00 7.39
CA ILE A 79 2.63 -11.76 6.94
C ILE A 79 2.32 -10.26 6.88
N LEU A 80 2.68 -9.49 7.91
CA LEU A 80 2.47 -8.03 7.94
C LEU A 80 3.25 -7.32 6.82
N LEU A 81 4.50 -7.74 6.55
CA LEU A 81 5.31 -7.22 5.45
C LEU A 81 4.71 -7.56 4.07
N ASN A 82 4.07 -8.72 3.94
CA ASN A 82 3.36 -9.10 2.73
C ASN A 82 2.06 -8.31 2.57
N ILE A 83 1.29 -8.08 3.64
CA ILE A 83 0.10 -7.23 3.65
C ILE A 83 0.43 -5.81 3.16
N LYS A 84 1.58 -5.24 3.53
CA LYS A 84 2.04 -3.93 3.02
C LYS A 84 2.24 -3.88 1.49
N LYS A 85 2.41 -5.02 0.82
CA LYS A 85 2.56 -5.11 -0.64
C LYS A 85 1.22 -5.24 -1.38
N LEU A 86 0.09 -5.29 -0.66
CA LEU A 86 -1.24 -5.28 -1.27
C LEU A 86 -1.47 -3.96 -2.01
N ALA A 87 -1.90 -4.08 -3.27
CA ALA A 87 -2.27 -2.94 -4.10
C ALA A 87 -3.79 -2.77 -4.08
N LEU A 88 -4.27 -1.85 -3.24
CA LEU A 88 -5.68 -1.66 -2.95
C LEU A 88 -6.16 -0.30 -3.44
N VAL A 89 -7.40 -0.23 -3.90
CA VAL A 89 -8.08 1.01 -4.26
C VAL A 89 -9.45 1.05 -3.57
N LEU A 90 -9.74 2.16 -2.89
CA LEU A 90 -11.05 2.45 -2.32
C LEU A 90 -11.75 3.49 -3.22
N PRO A 91 -12.73 3.11 -4.06
CA PRO A 91 -13.40 4.07 -4.95
C PRO A 91 -14.19 5.12 -4.19
N SER A 92 -15.01 4.71 -3.22
CA SER A 92 -16.06 5.54 -2.64
C SER A 92 -15.82 5.93 -1.17
N LYS A 93 -15.08 5.11 -0.42
CA LYS A 93 -14.88 5.30 1.04
C LYS A 93 -13.47 5.78 1.36
N ASP A 94 -13.32 6.46 2.49
CA ASP A 94 -12.02 6.87 3.00
C ASP A 94 -11.40 5.81 3.93
N THR A 95 -12.26 5.02 4.59
CA THR A 95 -11.86 3.90 5.45
C THR A 95 -12.80 2.72 5.24
N LEU A 96 -12.25 1.51 5.22
CA LEU A 96 -12.99 0.27 5.04
C LEU A 96 -12.34 -0.86 5.85
N ASP A 97 -13.17 -1.56 6.62
CA ASP A 97 -12.75 -2.80 7.28
C ASP A 97 -13.02 -3.99 6.36
N ILE A 98 -12.00 -4.85 6.22
CA ILE A 98 -12.04 -6.05 5.38
C ILE A 98 -11.54 -7.25 6.18
N THR A 99 -12.02 -8.41 5.82
CA THR A 99 -11.64 -9.68 6.46
C THR A 99 -11.14 -10.65 5.41
N LEU A 100 -9.99 -11.27 5.68
CA LEU A 100 -9.50 -12.43 4.97
C LEU A 100 -9.72 -13.67 5.85
N ARG A 101 -10.31 -14.71 5.27
CA ARG A 101 -10.53 -16.00 5.94
C ARG A 101 -10.13 -17.14 5.02
N LYS A 102 -9.19 -17.96 5.46
CA LYS A 102 -8.75 -19.15 4.71
C LYS A 102 -8.60 -20.34 5.64
N LYS A 103 -9.10 -21.48 5.21
CA LYS A 103 -8.98 -22.76 5.93
C LYS A 103 -8.42 -23.83 5.02
N GLY A 104 -7.58 -24.71 5.57
CA GLY A 104 -6.97 -25.83 4.85
C GLY A 104 -5.64 -25.47 4.19
N VAL A 105 -4.90 -26.52 3.81
CA VAL A 105 -3.55 -26.43 3.23
C VAL A 105 -3.56 -25.68 1.90
N GLY A 106 -2.61 -24.76 1.74
CA GLY A 106 -2.37 -24.04 0.50
C GLY A 106 -2.01 -22.59 0.69
N PRO A 107 -1.76 -21.86 -0.43
CA PRO A 107 -1.44 -20.45 -0.41
C PRO A 107 -2.66 -19.61 -0.03
N VAL A 108 -2.44 -18.61 0.78
CA VAL A 108 -3.41 -17.56 1.13
C VAL A 108 -3.15 -16.38 0.19
N LEU A 109 -4.08 -16.14 -0.70
CA LEU A 109 -3.94 -15.11 -1.74
C LEU A 109 -4.72 -13.84 -1.39
N ALA A 110 -4.35 -12.74 -2.02
CA ALA A 110 -5.11 -11.49 -1.90
C ALA A 110 -6.56 -11.64 -2.37
N SER A 111 -6.85 -12.56 -3.30
CA SER A 111 -8.21 -12.91 -3.74
C SER A 111 -9.05 -13.62 -2.67
N ASP A 112 -8.46 -14.14 -1.60
CA ASP A 112 -9.20 -14.74 -0.47
C ASP A 112 -9.77 -13.67 0.49
N ILE A 113 -9.47 -12.40 0.27
CA ILE A 113 -10.12 -11.27 0.96
C ILE A 113 -11.58 -11.23 0.55
N SER A 114 -12.47 -11.02 1.52
CA SER A 114 -13.92 -10.98 1.28
C SER A 114 -14.28 -9.94 0.21
N ASP A 115 -15.08 -10.32 -0.76
CA ASP A 115 -15.58 -9.43 -1.81
C ASP A 115 -16.34 -8.23 -1.20
N ASN A 116 -15.93 -7.05 -1.62
CA ASN A 116 -16.58 -5.81 -1.21
C ASN A 116 -16.62 -4.84 -2.42
N PRO A 117 -17.79 -4.30 -2.78
CA PRO A 117 -17.94 -3.38 -3.91
C PRO A 117 -17.16 -2.07 -3.76
N ASP A 118 -16.79 -1.71 -2.51
CA ASP A 118 -16.01 -0.53 -2.19
C ASP A 118 -14.49 -0.80 -2.17
N LEU A 119 -14.05 -2.02 -2.52
CA LEU A 119 -12.65 -2.44 -2.55
C LEU A 119 -12.27 -3.01 -3.91
N GLU A 120 -11.21 -2.51 -4.50
CA GLU A 120 -10.61 -3.09 -5.68
C GLU A 120 -9.18 -3.57 -5.37
N ILE A 121 -8.92 -4.86 -5.58
CA ILE A 121 -7.60 -5.47 -5.39
C ILE A 121 -6.90 -5.57 -6.75
N LYS A 122 -5.81 -4.83 -6.93
CA LYS A 122 -5.08 -4.79 -8.21
C LYS A 122 -4.11 -5.96 -8.41
N ASN A 123 -3.73 -6.65 -7.33
CA ASN A 123 -2.83 -7.82 -7.35
C ASN A 123 -3.47 -9.04 -6.68
N PRO A 124 -4.59 -9.59 -7.19
CA PRO A 124 -5.36 -10.65 -6.54
C PRO A 124 -4.57 -11.96 -6.35
N ASN A 125 -3.59 -12.24 -7.21
CA ASN A 125 -2.77 -13.45 -7.15
C ASN A 125 -1.56 -13.32 -6.19
N PHE A 126 -1.44 -12.20 -5.47
CA PHE A 126 -0.35 -12.02 -4.52
C PHE A 126 -0.52 -12.92 -3.30
N CYS A 127 0.52 -13.73 -2.99
CA CYS A 127 0.52 -14.64 -1.85
C CYS A 127 0.91 -13.88 -0.58
N LEU A 128 0.05 -14.00 0.45
CA LEU A 128 0.25 -13.39 1.76
C LEU A 128 0.91 -14.34 2.74
N ALA A 129 0.50 -15.63 2.72
CA ALA A 129 0.99 -16.67 3.60
C ALA A 129 0.73 -18.05 3.00
N ASN A 130 1.32 -19.11 3.57
CA ASN A 130 1.08 -20.49 3.20
C ASN A 130 0.63 -21.30 4.41
N ILE A 131 -0.57 -21.92 4.33
CA ILE A 131 -1.08 -22.82 5.36
C ILE A 131 -0.54 -24.22 5.08
N THR A 132 0.07 -24.85 6.07
CA THR A 132 0.72 -26.17 5.98
C THR A 132 -0.09 -27.28 6.66
N ASN A 133 -1.15 -26.93 7.41
CA ASN A 133 -1.96 -27.87 8.17
C ASN A 133 -3.45 -27.72 7.84
N ASP A 134 -4.13 -28.82 7.53
CA ASP A 134 -5.57 -28.84 7.19
C ASP A 134 -6.51 -28.32 8.30
N LYS A 135 -6.08 -28.39 9.55
CA LYS A 135 -6.89 -27.95 10.69
C LYS A 135 -6.77 -26.46 10.96
N THR A 136 -5.75 -25.81 10.37
CA THR A 136 -5.48 -24.41 10.59
C THR A 136 -6.45 -23.54 9.79
N GLU A 137 -7.06 -22.60 10.47
CA GLU A 137 -7.87 -21.53 9.89
C GLU A 137 -7.19 -20.19 10.19
N LEU A 138 -6.86 -19.43 9.14
CA LEU A 138 -6.26 -18.11 9.26
C LEU A 138 -7.35 -17.05 9.04
N VAL A 139 -7.55 -16.21 10.05
CA VAL A 139 -8.49 -15.09 9.99
C VAL A 139 -7.72 -13.80 10.26
N ILE A 140 -7.71 -12.88 9.29
CA ILE A 140 -7.04 -11.59 9.35
C ILE A 140 -8.08 -10.51 9.11
N ASN A 141 -8.27 -9.63 10.08
CA ASN A 141 -9.07 -8.42 9.94
C ASN A 141 -8.13 -7.24 9.67
N MET A 142 -8.45 -6.44 8.67
CA MET A 142 -7.61 -5.34 8.20
C MET A 142 -8.45 -4.08 8.02
N THR A 143 -7.92 -2.94 8.45
CA THR A 143 -8.50 -1.63 8.14
C THR A 143 -7.69 -0.98 7.03
N VAL A 144 -8.35 -0.69 5.92
CA VAL A 144 -7.79 0.02 4.76
C VAL A 144 -8.18 1.47 4.83
N THR A 145 -7.22 2.38 4.67
CA THR A 145 -7.46 3.82 4.74
C THR A 145 -6.86 4.53 3.54
N LYS A 146 -7.56 5.55 3.01
CA LYS A 146 -7.00 6.48 2.03
C LYS A 146 -6.05 7.45 2.71
N GLY A 147 -4.93 7.73 2.04
CA GLY A 147 -3.94 8.68 2.53
C GLY A 147 -3.15 9.32 1.41
N ARG A 148 -2.12 10.07 1.77
CA ARG A 148 -1.15 10.69 0.86
C ARG A 148 0.26 10.60 1.43
N GLY A 149 1.20 10.25 0.57
CA GLY A 149 2.60 10.15 0.96
C GLY A 149 2.82 8.98 1.92
N TYR A 150 3.76 9.14 2.86
CA TYR A 150 4.13 8.13 3.83
C TYR A 150 3.77 8.56 5.25
N GLN A 151 3.03 7.73 5.97
CA GLN A 151 2.63 7.94 7.37
C GLN A 151 3.17 6.83 8.25
N GLN A 152 3.98 7.21 9.24
CA GLN A 152 4.47 6.27 10.25
C GLN A 152 3.36 5.85 11.21
N ALA A 153 3.30 4.56 11.56
CA ALA A 153 2.37 3.99 12.54
C ALA A 153 2.43 4.71 13.89
N GLN A 154 3.64 5.01 14.38
CA GLN A 154 3.85 5.72 15.66
C GLN A 154 3.19 7.10 15.70
N LYS A 155 3.13 7.84 14.59
CA LYS A 155 2.49 9.17 14.56
C LYS A 155 0.97 9.09 14.66
N ARG A 156 0.37 7.99 14.22
CA ARG A 156 -1.07 7.76 14.36
C ARG A 156 -1.45 7.44 15.79
N LYS A 157 -0.62 6.70 16.53
CA LYS A 157 -0.83 6.39 17.96
C LYS A 157 -0.98 7.63 18.86
N PHE A 158 -0.33 8.75 18.52
CA PHE A 158 -0.45 10.00 19.29
C PHE A 158 -1.79 10.72 19.10
N ASN A 159 -2.49 10.48 18.00
CA ASN A 159 -3.76 11.14 17.69
C ASN A 159 -5.00 10.34 18.15
N GLU A 160 -4.82 9.05 18.44
CA GLU A 160 -5.91 8.12 18.81
C GLU A 160 -5.56 7.41 20.13
N LEU A 161 -5.51 8.19 21.24
CA LEU A 161 -5.13 7.67 22.56
C LEU A 161 -6.17 6.74 23.21
N ASP A 162 -7.32 6.48 22.58
CA ASP A 162 -8.45 5.89 23.30
C ASP A 162 -8.85 4.44 22.91
N ASP A 163 -8.28 3.77 21.89
CA ASP A 163 -8.77 2.40 21.59
C ASP A 163 -7.77 1.50 20.84
N LEU A 164 -6.58 1.30 21.37
CA LEU A 164 -5.76 0.17 20.97
C LEU A 164 -6.31 -1.11 21.63
N GLY A 165 -7.28 -1.74 20.97
CA GLY A 165 -7.74 -3.08 21.36
C GLY A 165 -6.55 -4.07 21.40
N ILE A 166 -6.60 -5.03 22.32
CA ILE A 166 -5.59 -6.08 22.46
C ILE A 166 -5.42 -6.79 21.12
N GLY A 167 -4.17 -6.91 20.62
CA GLY A 167 -3.87 -7.61 19.36
C GLY A 167 -3.96 -6.77 18.08
N LYS A 168 -4.23 -5.47 18.15
CA LYS A 168 -4.14 -4.56 16.99
C LYS A 168 -2.68 -4.21 16.67
N MET A 169 -2.27 -4.49 15.45
CA MET A 169 -0.95 -4.16 14.90
C MET A 169 -1.10 -3.03 13.89
N GLN A 170 -0.36 -1.94 14.08
CA GLN A 170 -0.39 -0.79 13.17
C GLN A 170 0.73 -0.89 12.15
N LEU A 171 0.41 -0.66 10.88
CA LEU A 171 1.37 -0.66 9.77
C LEU A 171 1.69 0.77 9.33
N ASP A 172 2.96 1.00 8.96
CA ASP A 172 3.34 2.17 8.18
C ASP A 172 2.67 2.11 6.81
N ALA A 173 2.05 3.19 6.40
CA ALA A 173 1.28 3.26 5.15
C ALA A 173 1.72 4.45 4.28
#